data_8dd0c08486b74c238f21ce6c69f4319a
#
_entry.id   8dd0c08486b74c238f21ce6c69f4319a
#
_cell.length_a   1.000
_cell.length_b   1.000
_cell.length_c   1.000
_cell.angle_alpha   90.00
_cell.angle_beta   90.00
_cell.angle_gamma   90.00
#
_symmetry.space_group_name_H-M   'P 1'
#
loop_
_entity.id
_entity.type
_entity.pdbx_description
1 polymer ?
#
loop_
_entity_poly.entity_id
_entity_poly.type
_entity_poly.pdbx_seq_one_letter_code
_entity_poly.pdbx_strand_id
1 'polypeptide(L)'
;MSRWLANACASIGFYRSAPDFPAYVRRLLEDQPADIAVGATTVWEIAIKTARGKLPDIRTGGHATLAAMLAAQGFDLLPLDSATAEQAAHLPPLHADPFDRALIALAQRSGRTVLTSDAMIGRYGVPVSW
;
A
#
# COMPACT_ATOMS: atom_id res chain seq x y z
N MET A 1 11.99 10.09 -6.97
CA MET A 1 10.55 9.95 -6.69
C MET A 1 10.15 8.50 -6.87
N SER A 2 9.36 7.95 -5.96
CA SER A 2 8.91 6.56 -6.05
C SER A 2 7.97 6.35 -7.25
N ARG A 3 8.04 5.15 -7.85
CA ARG A 3 7.26 4.79 -9.05
C ARG A 3 6.07 3.90 -8.74
N TRP A 4 6.12 3.19 -7.63
CA TRP A 4 5.17 2.17 -7.25
C TRP A 4 4.44 2.57 -5.97
N LEU A 5 3.21 2.12 -5.83
CA LEU A 5 2.43 2.29 -4.62
C LEU A 5 1.94 0.92 -4.16
N ALA A 6 2.47 0.42 -3.04
CA ALA A 6 2.09 -0.88 -2.50
C ALA A 6 0.80 -0.76 -1.68
N ASN A 7 -0.15 -1.66 -1.94
CA ASN A 7 -1.34 -1.76 -1.09
C ASN A 7 -1.05 -2.65 0.14
N ALA A 8 -2.03 -2.80 1.02
CA ALA A 8 -1.90 -3.62 2.22
C ALA A 8 -1.57 -5.08 1.88
N CYS A 9 -2.21 -5.63 0.85
CA CYS A 9 -1.99 -7.00 0.41
C CYS A 9 -0.53 -7.24 -0.01
N ALA A 10 0.04 -6.32 -0.80
CA ALA A 10 1.45 -6.40 -1.21
C ALA A 10 2.39 -6.30 -0.01
N SER A 11 2.13 -5.36 0.89
CA SER A 11 2.98 -5.15 2.08
C SER A 11 2.94 -6.36 3.01
N ILE A 12 1.75 -6.86 3.33
CA ILE A 12 1.57 -8.00 4.23
C ILE A 12 2.14 -9.27 3.62
N GLY A 13 1.86 -9.53 2.35
CA GLY A 13 2.35 -10.71 1.64
C GLY A 13 3.88 -10.79 1.63
N PHE A 14 4.53 -9.64 1.46
CA PHE A 14 5.98 -9.54 1.50
C PHE A 14 6.54 -9.93 2.87
N TYR A 15 6.03 -9.34 3.95
CA TYR A 15 6.53 -9.60 5.30
C TYR A 15 6.16 -10.99 5.83
N ARG A 16 5.07 -11.57 5.32
CA ARG A 16 4.67 -12.93 5.69
C ARG A 16 5.34 -14.02 4.86
N SER A 17 6.12 -13.65 3.85
CA SER A 17 6.72 -14.59 2.90
C SER A 17 5.68 -15.54 2.29
N ALA A 18 4.55 -14.99 1.85
CA ALA A 18 3.46 -15.77 1.27
C ALA A 18 3.96 -16.60 0.09
N PRO A 19 3.63 -17.91 0.01
CA PRO A 19 4.23 -18.81 -0.97
C PRO A 19 3.87 -18.50 -2.42
N ASP A 20 2.72 -17.90 -2.65
CA ASP A 20 2.24 -17.50 -3.98
C ASP A 20 2.53 -16.03 -4.30
N PHE A 21 3.34 -15.36 -3.47
CA PHE A 21 3.71 -13.96 -3.69
C PHE A 21 4.63 -13.85 -4.92
N PRO A 22 4.32 -12.96 -5.88
CA PRO A 22 5.09 -12.88 -7.13
C PRO A 22 6.56 -12.56 -6.88
N ALA A 23 7.44 -13.35 -7.49
CA ALA A 23 8.90 -13.17 -7.34
C ALA A 23 9.36 -11.79 -7.82
N TYR A 24 8.73 -11.28 -8.87
CA TYR A 24 9.02 -9.94 -9.40
C TYR A 24 8.71 -8.84 -8.36
N VAL A 25 7.55 -8.89 -7.73
CA VAL A 25 7.15 -7.90 -6.72
C VAL A 25 8.06 -8.02 -5.50
N ARG A 26 8.40 -9.24 -5.09
CA ARG A 26 9.33 -9.46 -3.98
C ARG A 26 10.68 -8.81 -4.24
N ARG A 27 11.23 -8.99 -5.42
CA ARG A 27 12.51 -8.37 -5.79
C ARG A 27 12.45 -6.84 -5.77
N LEU A 28 11.35 -6.26 -6.25
CA LEU A 28 11.17 -4.81 -6.18
C LEU A 28 11.21 -4.32 -4.73
N LEU A 29 10.48 -4.99 -3.84
CA LEU A 29 10.39 -4.59 -2.43
C LEU A 29 11.72 -4.80 -1.69
N GLU A 30 12.49 -5.82 -2.04
CA GLU A 30 13.78 -6.10 -1.43
C GLU A 30 14.88 -5.17 -1.94
N ASP A 31 14.95 -4.97 -3.25
CA ASP A 31 16.10 -4.35 -3.90
C ASP A 31 15.92 -2.85 -4.13
N GLN A 32 14.68 -2.38 -4.24
CA GLN A 32 14.38 -1.00 -4.62
C GLN A 32 13.30 -0.36 -3.72
N PRO A 33 13.43 -0.44 -2.39
CA PRO A 33 12.39 0.10 -1.50
C PRO A 33 12.18 1.61 -1.68
N ALA A 34 13.19 2.37 -2.07
CA ALA A 34 13.06 3.81 -2.31
C ALA A 34 12.12 4.13 -3.49
N ASP A 35 11.91 3.17 -4.41
CA ASP A 35 10.98 3.31 -5.53
C ASP A 35 9.55 2.89 -5.16
N ILE A 36 9.34 2.40 -3.94
CA ILE A 36 8.05 1.89 -3.48
C ILE A 36 7.49 2.86 -2.44
N ALA A 37 6.32 3.41 -2.73
CA ALA A 37 5.58 4.23 -1.78
C ALA A 37 4.58 3.36 -0.99
N VAL A 38 4.35 3.74 0.25
CA VAL A 38 3.28 3.20 1.09
C VAL A 38 2.49 4.40 1.62
N GLY A 39 1.20 4.42 1.35
CA GLY A 39 0.35 5.54 1.77
C GLY A 39 -0.01 5.48 3.25
N ALA A 40 -0.28 6.64 3.83
CA ALA A 40 -0.71 6.75 5.23
C ALA A 40 -1.94 5.90 5.53
N THR A 41 -2.89 5.82 4.61
CA THR A 41 -4.10 4.99 4.78
C THR A 41 -3.80 3.51 4.76
N THR A 42 -2.80 3.07 4.02
CA THR A 42 -2.35 1.67 4.03
C THR A 42 -1.72 1.32 5.38
N VAL A 43 -0.89 2.20 5.92
CA VAL A 43 -0.34 2.04 7.27
C VAL A 43 -1.48 1.95 8.30
N TRP A 44 -2.47 2.82 8.19
CA TRP A 44 -3.63 2.82 9.08
C TRP A 44 -4.44 1.52 8.96
N GLU A 45 -4.70 1.06 7.75
CA GLU A 45 -5.43 -0.20 7.50
C GLU A 45 -4.73 -1.39 8.16
N ILE A 46 -3.42 -1.53 7.95
CA ILE A 46 -2.62 -2.61 8.53
C ILE A 46 -2.63 -2.52 10.05
N ALA A 47 -2.42 -1.33 10.60
CA ALA A 47 -2.38 -1.11 12.04
C ALA A 47 -3.71 -1.44 12.72
N ILE A 48 -4.84 -1.04 12.14
CA ILE A 48 -6.18 -1.37 12.66
C ILE A 48 -6.42 -2.88 12.66
N LYS A 49 -6.11 -3.53 11.54
CA LYS A 49 -6.34 -4.97 11.40
C LYS A 49 -5.46 -5.78 12.35
N THR A 50 -4.21 -5.34 12.53
CA THR A 50 -3.30 -5.95 13.51
C THR A 50 -3.84 -5.78 14.93
N ALA A 51 -4.27 -4.56 15.30
CA ALA A 51 -4.81 -4.28 16.63
C ALA A 51 -6.07 -5.08 16.95
N ARG A 52 -6.87 -5.41 15.92
CA ARG A 52 -8.09 -6.22 16.06
C ARG A 52 -7.85 -7.73 15.94
N GLY A 53 -6.60 -8.16 15.85
CA GLY A 53 -6.25 -9.57 15.71
C GLY A 53 -6.60 -10.20 14.36
N LYS A 54 -6.94 -9.40 13.35
CA LYS A 54 -7.27 -9.90 12.00
C LYS A 54 -6.04 -10.16 11.15
N LEU A 55 -4.91 -9.54 11.48
CA LEU A 55 -3.62 -9.73 10.82
C LEU A 55 -2.54 -9.95 11.88
N PRO A 56 -1.52 -10.76 11.57
CA PRO A 56 -0.35 -10.86 12.45
C PRO A 56 0.41 -9.54 12.46
N ASP A 57 1.14 -9.30 13.56
CA ASP A 57 2.04 -8.17 13.65
C ASP A 57 3.24 -8.42 12.74
N ILE A 58 3.39 -7.60 11.70
CA ILE A 58 4.47 -7.73 10.73
C ILE A 58 5.73 -6.93 11.10
N ARG A 59 5.72 -6.20 12.21
CA ARG A 59 6.88 -5.41 12.62
C ARG A 59 8.06 -6.32 12.93
N THR A 60 9.23 -5.91 12.44
CA THR A 60 10.49 -6.61 12.64
C THR A 60 11.56 -5.62 13.12
N GLY A 61 12.71 -6.12 13.53
CA GLY A 61 13.85 -5.28 13.90
C GLY A 61 13.67 -4.44 15.16
N GLY A 62 12.70 -4.78 16.01
CA GLY A 62 12.48 -4.06 17.27
C GLY A 62 11.86 -2.68 17.13
N HIS A 63 11.31 -2.34 15.98
CA HIS A 63 10.68 -1.03 15.75
C HIS A 63 9.37 -0.89 16.54
N ALA A 64 9.19 0.30 17.16
CA ALA A 64 8.00 0.57 17.97
C ALA A 64 6.72 0.70 17.12
N THR A 65 6.84 1.18 15.88
CA THR A 65 5.70 1.40 15.00
C THR A 65 5.96 0.82 13.61
N LEU A 66 4.87 0.50 12.91
CA LEU A 66 4.93 0.05 11.51
C LEU A 66 5.56 1.14 10.63
N ALA A 67 5.15 2.39 10.81
CA ALA A 67 5.67 3.51 10.03
C ALA A 67 7.19 3.67 10.21
N ALA A 68 7.68 3.55 11.45
CA ALA A 68 9.11 3.62 11.72
C ALA A 68 9.88 2.49 11.04
N MET A 69 9.34 1.28 11.05
CA MET A 69 9.94 0.13 10.37
C MET A 69 10.03 0.37 8.86
N LEU A 70 8.93 0.78 8.24
CA LEU A 70 8.88 1.01 6.80
C LEU A 70 9.85 2.12 6.37
N ALA A 71 9.91 3.21 7.14
CA ALA A 71 10.84 4.30 6.88
C ALA A 71 12.30 3.84 7.02
N ALA A 72 12.61 3.06 8.04
CA ALA A 72 13.97 2.55 8.28
C ALA A 72 14.40 1.59 7.16
N GLN A 73 13.47 0.89 6.53
CA GLN A 73 13.74 -0.01 5.41
C GLN A 73 13.80 0.70 4.07
N GLY A 74 13.60 2.02 4.03
CA GLY A 74 13.78 2.85 2.86
C GLY A 74 12.53 3.10 2.03
N PHE A 75 11.35 2.63 2.45
CA PHE A 75 10.11 2.92 1.74
C PHE A 75 9.73 4.40 1.80
N ASP A 76 9.09 4.87 0.74
CA ASP A 76 8.63 6.25 0.62
C ASP A 76 7.23 6.36 1.25
N LEU A 77 7.12 6.97 2.42
CA LEU A 77 5.83 7.12 3.10
C LEU A 77 5.11 8.37 2.60
N LEU A 78 3.91 8.19 2.06
CA LEU A 78 3.12 9.29 1.51
C LEU A 78 1.97 9.67 2.44
N PRO A 79 1.81 10.96 2.75
CA PRO A 79 0.67 11.42 3.51
C PRO A 79 -0.62 11.34 2.69
N LEU A 80 -1.75 11.32 3.39
CA LEU A 80 -3.06 11.54 2.78
C LEU A 80 -3.46 13.00 3.07
N ASP A 81 -3.42 13.85 2.06
CA ASP A 81 -3.87 15.22 2.22
C ASP A 81 -5.39 15.34 2.02
N SER A 82 -5.94 16.51 2.38
CA SER A 82 -7.39 16.74 2.34
C SER A 82 -7.96 16.65 0.92
N ALA A 83 -7.23 17.14 -0.07
CA ALA A 83 -7.67 17.10 -1.47
C ALA A 83 -7.76 15.66 -1.98
N THR A 84 -6.78 14.83 -1.64
CA THR A 84 -6.79 13.40 -2.01
C THR A 84 -7.93 12.66 -1.31
N ALA A 85 -8.16 12.95 -0.04
CA ALA A 85 -9.26 12.34 0.72
C ALA A 85 -10.62 12.70 0.10
N GLU A 86 -10.82 13.96 -0.28
CA GLU A 86 -12.04 14.38 -0.95
C GLU A 86 -12.22 13.72 -2.30
N GLN A 87 -11.15 13.60 -3.09
CA GLN A 87 -11.19 12.89 -4.37
C GLN A 87 -11.59 11.44 -4.19
N ALA A 88 -11.10 10.77 -3.15
CA ALA A 88 -11.48 9.39 -2.85
C ALA A 88 -12.99 9.24 -2.63
N ALA A 89 -13.63 10.23 -1.98
CA ALA A 89 -15.07 10.23 -1.75
C ALA A 89 -15.87 10.34 -3.05
N HIS A 90 -15.33 11.01 -4.07
CA HIS A 90 -16.01 11.27 -5.34
C HIS A 90 -15.71 10.24 -6.43
N LEU A 91 -14.91 9.23 -6.17
CA LEU A 91 -14.66 8.16 -7.13
C LEU A 91 -15.94 7.40 -7.46
N PRO A 92 -16.07 6.85 -8.69
CA PRO A 92 -17.20 5.99 -9.04
C PRO A 92 -17.39 4.85 -8.03
N PRO A 93 -18.64 4.39 -7.79
CA PRO A 93 -18.94 3.41 -6.75
C PRO A 93 -18.64 1.97 -7.19
N LEU A 94 -17.46 1.71 -7.78
CA LEU A 94 -17.02 0.39 -8.19
C LEU A 94 -16.44 -0.41 -7.02
N HIS A 95 -15.90 0.27 -6.03
CA HIS A 95 -15.29 -0.31 -4.84
C HIS A 95 -15.80 0.44 -3.61
N ALA A 96 -16.23 -0.30 -2.59
CA ALA A 96 -16.83 0.29 -1.39
C ALA A 96 -15.78 0.56 -0.28
N ASP A 97 -14.67 -0.16 -0.28
CA ASP A 97 -13.67 -0.08 0.79
C ASP A 97 -12.99 1.29 0.80
N PRO A 98 -13.11 2.07 1.89
CA PRO A 98 -12.54 3.41 1.95
C PRO A 98 -11.01 3.42 1.87
N PHE A 99 -10.33 2.39 2.36
CA PHE A 99 -8.87 2.31 2.26
C PHE A 99 -8.43 2.15 0.81
N ASP A 100 -9.12 1.29 0.04
CA ASP A 100 -8.82 1.11 -1.38
C ASP A 100 -9.17 2.33 -2.19
N ARG A 101 -10.27 3.02 -1.86
CA ARG A 101 -10.65 4.28 -2.53
C ARG A 101 -9.59 5.36 -2.30
N ALA A 102 -9.07 5.48 -1.08
CA ALA A 102 -7.97 6.41 -0.77
C ALA A 102 -6.70 6.05 -1.53
N LEU A 103 -6.37 4.77 -1.62
CA LEU A 103 -5.23 4.27 -2.39
C LEU A 103 -5.34 4.65 -3.86
N ILE A 104 -6.52 4.43 -4.45
CA ILE A 104 -6.79 4.76 -5.86
C ILE A 104 -6.62 6.26 -6.10
N ALA A 105 -7.20 7.11 -5.26
CA ALA A 105 -7.07 8.55 -5.38
C ALA A 105 -5.61 8.99 -5.28
N LEU A 106 -4.86 8.40 -4.35
CA LEU A 106 -3.43 8.68 -4.20
C LEU A 106 -2.65 8.28 -5.45
N ALA A 107 -2.94 7.12 -6.02
CA ALA A 107 -2.31 6.66 -7.25
C ALA A 107 -2.62 7.60 -8.43
N GLN A 108 -3.87 8.02 -8.57
CA GLN A 108 -4.29 8.95 -9.63
C GLN A 108 -3.57 10.28 -9.53
N ARG A 109 -3.48 10.86 -8.34
CA ARG A 109 -2.87 12.17 -8.12
C ARG A 109 -1.35 12.13 -8.23
N SER A 110 -0.74 11.01 -7.93
CA SER A 110 0.73 10.87 -7.89
C SER A 110 1.32 10.20 -9.13
N GLY A 111 0.47 9.65 -10.02
CA GLY A 111 0.91 8.98 -11.24
C GLY A 111 1.65 7.67 -10.99
N ARG A 112 1.41 7.01 -9.85
CA ARG A 112 2.10 5.75 -9.51
C ARG A 112 1.32 4.54 -9.98
N THR A 113 2.06 3.48 -10.28
CA THR A 113 1.48 2.15 -10.53
C THR A 113 1.25 1.43 -9.22
N VAL A 114 0.08 0.85 -9.03
CA VAL A 114 -0.27 0.15 -7.78
C VAL A 114 0.21 -1.30 -7.85
N LEU A 115 0.96 -1.72 -6.83
CA LEU A 115 1.31 -3.13 -6.63
C LEU A 115 0.18 -3.79 -5.86
N THR A 116 -0.62 -4.58 -6.54
CA THR A 116 -1.81 -5.22 -5.96
C THR A 116 -2.25 -6.42 -6.78
N SER A 117 -2.77 -7.44 -6.09
CA SER A 117 -3.46 -8.56 -6.71
C SER A 117 -4.93 -8.26 -7.02
N ASP A 118 -5.46 -7.13 -6.57
CA ASP A 118 -6.87 -6.77 -6.74
C ASP A 118 -7.11 -6.08 -8.10
N ALA A 119 -7.66 -6.85 -9.05
CA ALA A 119 -7.96 -6.34 -10.38
C ALA A 119 -9.02 -5.22 -10.37
N MET A 120 -9.86 -5.14 -9.32
CA MET A 120 -10.90 -4.12 -9.20
C MET A 120 -10.28 -2.71 -9.15
N ILE A 121 -9.10 -2.57 -8.57
CA ILE A 121 -8.38 -1.29 -8.51
C ILE A 121 -8.08 -0.78 -9.92
N GLY A 122 -7.70 -1.66 -10.83
CA GLY A 122 -7.43 -1.31 -12.23
C GLY A 122 -8.65 -0.76 -12.99
N ARG A 123 -9.86 -1.06 -12.53
CA ARG A 123 -11.09 -0.56 -13.17
C ARG A 123 -11.27 0.95 -13.03
N TYR A 124 -10.51 1.60 -12.15
CA TYR A 124 -10.49 3.07 -12.01
C TYR A 124 -9.51 3.74 -12.96
N GLY A 125 -8.89 3.01 -13.87
CA GLY A 125 -7.96 3.55 -14.85
C GLY A 125 -6.54 3.76 -14.31
N VAL A 126 -6.25 3.39 -13.07
CA VAL A 126 -4.87 3.43 -12.56
C VAL A 126 -4.11 2.19 -13.03
N PRO A 127 -2.83 2.31 -13.38
CA PRO A 127 -2.03 1.13 -13.73
C PRO A 127 -1.81 0.26 -12.50
N VAL A 128 -1.92 -1.05 -12.69
CA VAL A 128 -1.67 -2.05 -11.65
C VAL A 128 -0.65 -3.06 -12.13
N SER A 129 0.05 -3.68 -11.20
CA SER A 129 1.04 -4.73 -11.49
C SER A 129 1.07 -5.74 -10.33
N TRP A 130 1.17 -7.02 -10.72
CA TRP A 130 1.26 -8.11 -9.75
C TRP A 130 1.95 -9.32 -10.33
#